data_ee9cd060fa78ca44235a8134588dbe76
#
_entry.id   ee9cd060fa78ca44235a8134588dbe76
#
_cell.length_a   1.000
_cell.length_b   1.000
_cell.length_c   1.000
_cell.angle_alpha   90.00
_cell.angle_beta   90.00
_cell.angle_gamma   90.00
#
_symmetry.space_group_name_H-M   'P 1'
#
loop_
_entity.id
_entity.type
_entity.pdbx_description
1 polymer ?
#
loop_
_entity_poly.entity_id
_entity_poly.type
_entity_poly.pdbx_seq_one_letter_code
_entity_poly.pdbx_strand_id
1 'polypeptide(L)'
;ALENNVISPNFKVRCTGKMEMYGQTYHCWKKKGHGIVDLRSAIIQSCDTYFYEMSRRLGVDRLKVTASRFGLGNKVFNNLYKEEKSGLFPSTNWKKANLGQGWVLGETLITGIGQGYVQTTPLQLCLMTAQLANGGFKIYPTLISNKYQESLEKIKYKMSQNLAKEE
;
A
#
# COMPACT_ATOMS: atom_id res chain seq x y z
N ALA A 1 -9.89 5.43 1.12
CA ALA A 1 -11.03 6.12 0.51
C ALA A 1 -12.11 6.43 1.55
N LEU A 2 -12.53 5.46 2.38
CA LEU A 2 -13.48 5.69 3.49
C LEU A 2 -12.95 6.70 4.51
N GLU A 3 -11.74 6.52 4.99
CA GLU A 3 -11.07 7.42 5.95
C GLU A 3 -10.99 8.88 5.45
N ASN A 4 -10.89 9.08 4.14
CA ASN A 4 -10.82 10.40 3.52
C ASN A 4 -12.20 10.92 3.06
N ASN A 5 -13.30 10.23 3.41
CA ASN A 5 -14.67 10.57 3.01
C ASN A 5 -14.86 10.73 1.47
N VAL A 6 -14.04 10.06 0.67
CA VAL A 6 -14.10 10.11 -0.80
C VAL A 6 -15.19 9.19 -1.34
N ILE A 7 -15.48 8.14 -0.59
CA ILE A 7 -16.61 7.22 -0.80
C ILE A 7 -17.28 6.93 0.55
N SER A 8 -18.54 6.52 0.50
CA SER A 8 -19.25 5.89 1.62
C SER A 8 -19.28 4.36 1.44
N PRO A 9 -19.63 3.57 2.49
CA PRO A 9 -19.82 2.13 2.35
C PRO A 9 -20.86 1.74 1.29
N ASN A 10 -21.84 2.61 1.07
CA ASN A 10 -22.94 2.39 0.10
C ASN A 10 -22.63 2.94 -1.30
N PHE A 11 -21.42 3.47 -1.51
CA PHE A 11 -20.99 3.97 -2.81
C PHE A 11 -21.01 2.83 -3.84
N LYS A 12 -21.66 3.08 -4.98
CA LYS A 12 -21.84 2.08 -6.04
C LYS A 12 -21.18 2.51 -7.34
N VAL A 13 -20.64 1.55 -8.05
CA VAL A 13 -20.07 1.72 -9.40
C VAL A 13 -20.70 0.71 -10.34
N ARG A 14 -20.98 1.13 -11.58
CA ARG A 14 -21.42 0.23 -12.65
C ARG A 14 -20.20 -0.28 -13.39
N CYS A 15 -19.93 -1.58 -13.27
CA CYS A 15 -18.87 -2.26 -14.01
C CYS A 15 -19.45 -2.92 -15.28
N THR A 16 -19.02 -2.43 -16.44
CA THR A 16 -19.37 -2.99 -17.76
C THR A 16 -18.28 -3.90 -18.32
N GLY A 17 -17.26 -4.21 -17.52
CA GLY A 17 -16.08 -4.97 -17.93
C GLY A 17 -14.90 -4.08 -18.34
N LYS A 18 -15.08 -2.77 -18.42
CA LYS A 18 -14.04 -1.79 -18.74
C LYS A 18 -14.38 -0.40 -18.20
N MET A 19 -13.37 0.44 -18.10
CA MET A 19 -13.47 1.87 -17.87
C MET A 19 -12.66 2.57 -18.97
N GLU A 20 -13.26 3.56 -19.60
CA GLU A 20 -12.55 4.39 -20.61
C GLU A 20 -12.23 5.75 -20.01
N MET A 21 -10.99 6.20 -20.19
CA MET A 21 -10.53 7.48 -19.67
C MET A 21 -9.38 8.02 -20.53
N TYR A 22 -9.51 9.27 -20.99
CA TYR A 22 -8.51 9.97 -21.81
C TYR A 22 -8.02 9.15 -23.02
N GLY A 23 -8.93 8.47 -23.71
CA GLY A 23 -8.61 7.64 -24.88
C GLY A 23 -7.94 6.29 -24.57
N GLN A 24 -7.80 5.95 -23.27
CA GLN A 24 -7.29 4.66 -22.81
C GLN A 24 -8.41 3.80 -22.24
N THR A 25 -8.32 2.50 -22.46
CA THR A 25 -9.27 1.51 -21.92
C THR A 25 -8.61 0.70 -20.82
N TYR A 26 -9.23 0.68 -19.65
CA TYR A 26 -8.82 -0.09 -18.46
C TYR A 26 -9.80 -1.23 -18.29
N HIS A 27 -9.33 -2.47 -18.46
CA HIS A 27 -10.19 -3.65 -18.42
C HIS A 27 -10.41 -4.16 -16.99
N CYS A 28 -11.63 -4.63 -16.73
CA CYS A 28 -11.90 -5.49 -15.59
C CYS A 28 -11.68 -6.95 -16.02
N TRP A 29 -11.22 -7.79 -15.09
CA TRP A 29 -11.02 -9.21 -15.38
C TRP A 29 -12.29 -9.90 -15.92
N LYS A 30 -13.46 -9.51 -15.44
CA LYS A 30 -14.76 -10.01 -15.93
C LYS A 30 -15.20 -9.23 -17.16
N LYS A 31 -14.94 -9.76 -18.33
CA LYS A 31 -15.18 -9.11 -19.64
C LYS A 31 -16.61 -8.57 -19.82
N LYS A 32 -17.63 -9.29 -19.31
CA LYS A 32 -19.05 -8.87 -19.38
C LYS A 32 -19.44 -7.89 -18.26
N GLY A 33 -18.48 -7.53 -17.38
CA GLY A 33 -18.72 -6.68 -16.23
C GLY A 33 -19.43 -7.38 -15.08
N HIS A 34 -19.41 -6.69 -13.91
CA HIS A 34 -20.04 -7.16 -12.68
C HIS A 34 -21.44 -6.56 -12.46
N GLY A 35 -21.87 -5.63 -13.34
CA GLY A 35 -23.08 -4.84 -13.12
C GLY A 35 -22.85 -3.74 -12.08
N ILE A 36 -23.86 -3.47 -11.26
CA ILE A 36 -23.77 -2.49 -10.17
C ILE A 36 -23.15 -3.19 -8.96
N VAL A 37 -22.02 -2.68 -8.48
CA VAL A 37 -21.30 -3.20 -7.30
C VAL A 37 -21.14 -2.10 -6.27
N ASP A 38 -21.32 -2.44 -5.00
CA ASP A 38 -20.93 -1.65 -3.83
C ASP A 38 -19.53 -2.07 -3.34
N LEU A 39 -19.04 -1.47 -2.28
CA LEU A 39 -17.70 -1.76 -1.73
C LEU A 39 -17.55 -3.26 -1.37
N ARG A 40 -18.53 -3.85 -0.69
CA ARG A 40 -18.48 -5.26 -0.27
C ARG A 40 -18.44 -6.19 -1.47
N SER A 41 -19.36 -6.00 -2.41
CA SER A 41 -19.44 -6.79 -3.64
C SER A 41 -18.18 -6.63 -4.49
N ALA A 42 -17.59 -5.43 -4.54
CA ALA A 42 -16.38 -5.17 -5.29
C ALA A 42 -15.17 -5.90 -4.71
N ILE A 43 -15.06 -5.99 -3.38
CA ILE A 43 -14.00 -6.78 -2.71
C ILE A 43 -14.21 -8.27 -2.97
N ILE A 44 -15.41 -8.79 -2.74
CA ILE A 44 -15.74 -10.22 -2.92
C ILE A 44 -15.47 -10.69 -4.35
N GLN A 45 -15.82 -9.85 -5.34
CA GLN A 45 -15.71 -10.19 -6.76
C GLN A 45 -14.42 -9.67 -7.42
N SER A 46 -13.54 -9.02 -6.68
CA SER A 46 -12.30 -8.38 -7.19
C SER A 46 -12.59 -7.49 -8.40
N CYS A 47 -13.53 -6.56 -8.28
CA CYS A 47 -13.96 -5.71 -9.38
C CYS A 47 -12.97 -4.57 -9.65
N ASP A 48 -12.12 -4.69 -10.67
CA ASP A 48 -11.12 -3.67 -11.00
C ASP A 48 -11.76 -2.31 -11.29
N THR A 49 -12.89 -2.27 -12.02
CA THR A 49 -13.58 -1.03 -12.35
C THR A 49 -13.98 -0.23 -11.11
N TYR A 50 -14.41 -0.91 -10.05
CA TYR A 50 -14.72 -0.24 -8.78
C TYR A 50 -13.49 0.43 -8.18
N PHE A 51 -12.37 -0.29 -8.15
CA PHE A 51 -11.11 0.21 -7.59
C PHE A 51 -10.45 1.26 -8.48
N TYR A 52 -10.62 1.22 -9.79
CA TYR A 52 -10.25 2.31 -10.68
C TYR A 52 -10.98 3.61 -10.30
N GLU A 53 -12.30 3.57 -10.16
CA GLU A 53 -13.08 4.75 -9.80
C GLU A 53 -12.75 5.27 -8.40
N MET A 54 -12.59 4.36 -7.44
CA MET A 54 -12.15 4.71 -6.09
C MET A 54 -10.78 5.40 -6.10
N SER A 55 -9.80 4.84 -6.83
CA SER A 55 -8.44 5.37 -6.91
C SER A 55 -8.40 6.71 -7.62
N ARG A 56 -9.21 6.86 -8.68
CA ARG A 56 -9.37 8.14 -9.40
C ARG A 56 -9.80 9.26 -8.46
N ARG A 57 -10.75 8.97 -7.58
CA ARG A 57 -11.26 9.94 -6.58
C ARG A 57 -10.26 10.24 -5.47
N LEU A 58 -9.54 9.22 -5.04
CA LEU A 58 -8.62 9.32 -3.89
C LEU A 58 -7.30 9.98 -4.27
N GLY A 59 -6.74 9.61 -5.44
CA GLY A 59 -5.41 10.02 -5.87
C GLY A 59 -4.29 9.16 -5.28
N VAL A 60 -3.18 9.07 -6.02
CA VAL A 60 -2.05 8.18 -5.68
C VAL A 60 -1.36 8.57 -4.37
N ASP A 61 -1.25 9.86 -4.06
CA ASP A 61 -0.53 10.31 -2.87
C ASP A 61 -1.26 9.92 -1.58
N ARG A 62 -2.60 9.97 -1.57
CA ARG A 62 -3.39 9.47 -0.44
C ARG A 62 -3.38 7.95 -0.35
N LEU A 63 -3.35 7.24 -1.50
CA LEU A 63 -3.14 5.79 -1.53
C LEU A 63 -1.80 5.43 -0.89
N LYS A 64 -0.72 6.15 -1.23
CA LYS A 64 0.61 5.93 -0.65
C LYS A 64 0.63 6.10 0.87
N VAL A 65 -0.04 7.13 1.40
CA VAL A 65 -0.10 7.34 2.85
C VAL A 65 -0.67 6.11 3.57
N THR A 66 -1.79 5.58 3.08
CA THR A 66 -2.41 4.38 3.67
C THR A 66 -1.54 3.13 3.45
N ALA A 67 -1.00 2.93 2.25
CA ALA A 67 -0.12 1.81 1.94
C ALA A 67 1.11 1.77 2.86
N SER A 68 1.72 2.94 3.12
CA SER A 68 2.87 3.06 4.02
C SER A 68 2.54 2.71 5.48
N ARG A 69 1.33 3.02 5.96
CA ARG A 69 0.87 2.60 7.29
C ARG A 69 0.81 1.07 7.43
N PHE A 70 0.52 0.37 6.34
CA PHE A 70 0.50 -1.10 6.26
C PHE A 70 1.87 -1.70 5.91
N GLY A 71 2.92 -0.89 5.80
CA GLY A 71 4.30 -1.34 5.57
C GLY A 71 4.72 -1.42 4.10
N LEU A 72 3.82 -1.15 3.13
CA LEU A 72 4.16 -1.18 1.71
C LEU A 72 5.09 -0.03 1.33
N GLY A 73 6.13 -0.33 0.56
CA GLY A 73 7.14 0.63 0.13
C GLY A 73 8.16 1.02 1.21
N ASN A 74 8.20 0.29 2.34
CA ASN A 74 9.13 0.51 3.44
C ASN A 74 9.80 -0.80 3.84
N LYS A 75 11.01 -0.72 4.41
CA LYS A 75 11.62 -1.88 5.05
C LYS A 75 10.86 -2.25 6.32
N VAL A 76 10.57 -3.54 6.49
CA VAL A 76 9.76 -4.06 7.59
C VAL A 76 10.56 -4.07 8.90
N PHE A 77 11.86 -4.34 8.81
CA PHE A 77 12.76 -4.44 9.97
C PHE A 77 13.55 -3.15 10.26
N ASN A 78 13.11 -1.98 9.80
CA ASN A 78 13.73 -0.68 10.09
C ASN A 78 15.26 -0.66 9.86
N ASN A 79 15.70 -1.16 8.70
CA ASN A 79 17.12 -1.26 8.32
C ASN A 79 17.98 -2.20 9.18
N LEU A 80 17.39 -3.07 9.99
CA LEU A 80 18.14 -4.08 10.75
C LEU A 80 18.92 -5.03 9.81
N TYR A 81 18.36 -5.32 8.64
CA TYR A 81 18.97 -6.16 7.61
C TYR A 81 19.25 -5.30 6.36
N LYS A 82 20.53 -5.23 5.94
CA LYS A 82 20.96 -4.42 4.79
C LYS A 82 20.33 -4.91 3.49
N GLU A 83 20.19 -6.21 3.33
CA GLU A 83 19.67 -6.89 2.14
C GLU A 83 18.16 -6.75 1.97
N GLU A 84 17.44 -6.30 3.00
CA GLU A 84 16.00 -6.12 2.94
C GLU A 84 15.61 -5.11 1.87
N LYS A 85 14.71 -5.51 0.97
CA LYS A 85 14.14 -4.63 -0.05
C LYS A 85 12.93 -3.89 0.49
N SER A 86 12.88 -2.58 0.24
CA SER A 86 11.75 -1.74 0.63
C SER A 86 10.52 -1.91 -0.27
N GLY A 87 10.67 -2.58 -1.42
CA GLY A 87 9.64 -2.47 -2.46
C GLY A 87 9.47 -1.01 -2.92
N LEU A 88 8.34 -0.75 -3.55
CA LEU A 88 7.98 0.59 -4.01
C LEU A 88 6.46 0.77 -3.95
N PHE A 89 5.98 1.83 -3.30
CA PHE A 89 4.65 2.36 -3.53
C PHE A 89 4.79 3.77 -4.11
N PRO A 90 4.34 4.01 -5.37
CA PRO A 90 4.63 5.24 -6.08
C PRO A 90 3.87 6.45 -5.51
N SER A 91 4.35 7.65 -5.87
CA SER A 91 3.69 8.94 -5.62
C SER A 91 4.03 9.92 -6.74
N THR A 92 3.32 11.04 -6.77
CA THR A 92 3.60 12.13 -7.70
C THR A 92 5.05 12.62 -7.55
N ASN A 93 5.49 12.85 -6.31
CA ASN A 93 6.85 13.29 -5.99
C ASN A 93 7.90 12.23 -6.35
N TRP A 94 7.62 10.95 -6.07
CA TRP A 94 8.54 9.87 -6.43
C TRP A 94 8.81 9.84 -7.94
N LYS A 95 7.74 9.91 -8.75
CA LYS A 95 7.89 9.85 -10.21
C LYS A 95 8.68 11.05 -10.73
N LYS A 96 8.38 12.25 -10.25
CA LYS A 96 9.10 13.46 -10.63
C LYS A 96 10.59 13.38 -10.27
N ALA A 97 10.91 12.92 -9.06
CA ALA A 97 12.29 12.84 -8.57
C ALA A 97 13.12 11.74 -9.27
N ASN A 98 12.52 10.59 -9.59
CA ASN A 98 13.27 9.44 -10.10
C ASN A 98 13.20 9.31 -11.64
N LEU A 99 12.14 9.79 -12.28
CA LEU A 99 11.94 9.66 -13.71
C LEU A 99 11.91 11.01 -14.45
N GLY A 100 11.92 12.12 -13.75
CA GLY A 100 11.84 13.47 -14.33
C GLY A 100 10.48 13.77 -15.01
N GLN A 101 9.45 12.94 -14.77
CA GLN A 101 8.17 13.00 -15.45
C GLN A 101 7.04 13.36 -14.49
N GLY A 102 6.00 14.04 -15.01
CA GLY A 102 4.76 14.28 -14.30
C GLY A 102 3.95 13.00 -14.12
N TRP A 103 3.11 12.97 -13.08
CA TRP A 103 2.19 11.87 -12.84
C TRP A 103 0.99 11.94 -13.79
N VAL A 104 0.55 10.80 -14.32
CA VAL A 104 -0.64 10.69 -15.18
C VAL A 104 -1.75 9.96 -14.43
N LEU A 105 -2.99 10.39 -14.64
CA LEU A 105 -4.14 9.81 -13.93
C LEU A 105 -4.31 8.31 -14.18
N GLY A 106 -3.97 7.83 -15.37
CA GLY A 106 -3.99 6.41 -15.70
C GLY A 106 -3.10 5.56 -14.79
N GLU A 107 -1.97 6.11 -14.37
CA GLU A 107 -1.08 5.44 -13.40
C GLU A 107 -1.73 5.31 -12.01
N THR A 108 -2.58 6.28 -11.62
CA THR A 108 -3.37 6.16 -10.39
C THR A 108 -4.34 4.99 -10.44
N LEU A 109 -5.03 4.80 -11.59
CA LEU A 109 -5.97 3.70 -11.77
C LEU A 109 -5.26 2.36 -11.59
N ILE A 110 -4.15 2.17 -12.29
CA ILE A 110 -3.35 0.94 -12.26
C ILE A 110 -2.76 0.70 -10.85
N THR A 111 -2.26 1.75 -10.20
CA THR A 111 -1.77 1.69 -8.82
C THR A 111 -2.87 1.24 -7.84
N GLY A 112 -4.11 1.66 -8.08
CA GLY A 112 -5.26 1.31 -7.25
C GLY A 112 -5.65 -0.16 -7.23
N ILE A 113 -5.18 -0.92 -8.20
CA ILE A 113 -5.31 -2.40 -8.25
C ILE A 113 -3.98 -3.11 -8.00
N GLY A 114 -2.97 -2.40 -7.47
CA GLY A 114 -1.68 -2.96 -7.10
C GLY A 114 -0.75 -3.26 -8.27
N GLN A 115 -0.94 -2.60 -9.42
CA GLN A 115 -0.12 -2.76 -10.62
C GLN A 115 0.72 -1.52 -10.95
N GLY A 116 1.35 -1.52 -12.12
CA GLY A 116 2.22 -0.43 -12.57
C GLY A 116 3.54 -0.39 -11.81
N TYR A 117 3.85 0.72 -11.17
CA TYR A 117 5.09 0.89 -10.41
C TYR A 117 5.08 0.24 -9.03
N VAL A 118 3.96 -0.32 -8.58
CA VAL A 118 3.86 -0.97 -7.26
C VAL A 118 4.74 -2.21 -7.23
N GLN A 119 5.65 -2.26 -6.26
CA GLN A 119 6.50 -3.41 -5.97
C GLN A 119 6.44 -3.73 -4.49
N THR A 120 6.15 -4.99 -4.17
CA THR A 120 6.04 -5.45 -2.78
C THR A 120 6.89 -6.68 -2.55
N THR A 121 7.36 -6.86 -1.33
CA THR A 121 7.97 -8.12 -0.91
C THR A 121 6.91 -9.05 -0.31
N PRO A 122 7.10 -10.38 -0.34
CA PRO A 122 6.20 -11.31 0.36
C PRO A 122 6.04 -10.98 1.84
N LEU A 123 7.10 -10.52 2.48
CA LEU A 123 7.09 -10.10 3.90
C LEU A 123 6.17 -8.89 4.12
N GLN A 124 6.19 -7.91 3.24
CA GLN A 124 5.28 -6.75 3.31
C GLN A 124 3.82 -7.16 3.16
N LEU A 125 3.51 -8.07 2.25
CA LEU A 125 2.16 -8.61 2.08
C LEU A 125 1.71 -9.40 3.32
N CYS A 126 2.59 -10.20 3.89
CA CYS A 126 2.34 -10.92 5.13
C CYS A 126 2.03 -9.95 6.29
N LEU A 127 2.87 -8.92 6.46
CA LEU A 127 2.67 -7.88 7.49
C LEU A 127 1.35 -7.15 7.30
N MET A 128 1.06 -6.70 6.09
CA MET A 128 -0.21 -6.03 5.75
C MET A 128 -1.41 -6.91 6.10
N THR A 129 -1.37 -8.18 5.70
CA THR A 129 -2.46 -9.13 5.97
C THR A 129 -2.63 -9.38 7.46
N ALA A 130 -1.54 -9.55 8.20
CA ALA A 130 -1.58 -9.73 9.64
C ALA A 130 -2.16 -8.49 10.36
N GLN A 131 -1.80 -7.29 9.92
CA GLN A 131 -2.36 -6.04 10.46
C GLN A 131 -3.85 -5.89 10.15
N LEU A 132 -4.31 -6.28 8.96
CA LEU A 132 -5.75 -6.32 8.65
C LEU A 132 -6.49 -7.32 9.53
N ALA A 133 -5.93 -8.52 9.71
CA ALA A 133 -6.54 -9.59 10.50
C ALA A 133 -6.66 -9.25 11.99
N ASN A 134 -5.74 -8.45 12.54
CA ASN A 134 -5.77 -8.07 13.96
C ASN A 134 -6.59 -6.80 14.25
N GLY A 135 -7.33 -6.29 13.26
CA GLY A 135 -8.15 -5.09 13.41
C GLY A 135 -7.43 -3.77 13.13
N GLY A 136 -6.28 -3.81 12.46
CA GLY A 136 -5.53 -2.62 12.05
C GLY A 136 -4.44 -2.18 13.03
N PHE A 137 -4.19 -2.94 14.10
CA PHE A 137 -3.10 -2.63 15.02
C PHE A 137 -1.75 -2.88 14.36
N LYS A 138 -0.81 -1.97 14.61
CA LYS A 138 0.54 -2.06 14.07
C LYS A 138 1.29 -3.26 14.65
N ILE A 139 1.92 -4.02 13.77
CA ILE A 139 2.76 -5.18 14.12
C ILE A 139 4.22 -4.82 13.84
N TYR A 140 5.09 -5.18 14.78
CA TYR A 140 6.53 -5.11 14.63
C TYR A 140 7.07 -6.54 14.56
N PRO A 141 7.29 -7.09 13.37
CA PRO A 141 7.76 -8.47 13.22
C PRO A 141 9.20 -8.59 13.71
N THR A 142 9.54 -9.77 14.24
CA THR A 142 10.88 -10.12 14.66
C THR A 142 11.26 -11.48 14.12
N LEU A 143 12.53 -11.66 13.77
CA LEU A 143 13.12 -12.97 13.42
C LEU A 143 13.80 -13.62 14.61
N ILE A 144 13.89 -12.91 15.75
CA ILE A 144 14.59 -13.36 16.94
C ILE A 144 13.55 -13.59 18.03
N SER A 145 13.63 -14.73 18.75
CA SER A 145 12.71 -15.02 19.85
C SER A 145 12.84 -13.96 20.97
N ASN A 146 11.76 -13.72 21.71
CA ASN A 146 11.71 -12.72 22.78
C ASN A 146 12.83 -12.85 23.81
N LYS A 147 13.33 -14.07 24.06
CA LYS A 147 14.47 -14.33 24.96
C LYS A 147 15.75 -13.60 24.54
N TYR A 148 15.97 -13.38 23.24
CA TYR A 148 17.13 -12.66 22.72
C TYR A 148 16.84 -11.17 22.46
N GLN A 149 15.58 -10.78 22.33
CA GLN A 149 15.18 -9.40 22.11
C GLN A 149 15.51 -8.51 23.31
N GLU A 150 15.21 -8.94 24.53
CA GLU A 150 15.56 -8.22 25.76
C GLU A 150 17.08 -8.00 25.88
N SER A 151 17.86 -8.98 25.45
CA SER A 151 19.33 -8.85 25.43
C SER A 151 19.81 -7.84 24.42
N LEU A 152 19.21 -7.80 23.23
CA LEU A 152 19.54 -6.81 22.19
C LEU A 152 19.12 -5.39 22.56
N GLU A 153 17.97 -5.21 23.20
CA GLU A 153 17.53 -3.90 23.69
C GLU A 153 18.43 -3.38 24.80
N LYS A 154 18.87 -4.23 25.71
CA LYS A 154 19.86 -3.89 26.75
C LYS A 154 21.21 -3.50 26.14
N ILE A 155 21.65 -4.17 25.06
CA ILE A 155 22.88 -3.83 24.33
C ILE A 155 22.72 -2.48 23.62
N LYS A 156 21.62 -2.26 22.92
CA LYS A 156 21.34 -0.98 22.23
C LYS A 156 21.28 0.18 23.23
N TYR A 157 20.63 0.00 24.37
CA TYR A 157 20.56 0.99 25.43
C TYR A 157 21.95 1.32 26.00
N LYS A 158 22.79 0.32 26.25
CA LYS A 158 24.18 0.53 26.69
C LYS A 158 25.03 1.28 25.65
N MET A 159 24.87 0.94 24.36
CA MET A 159 25.60 1.61 23.28
C MET A 159 25.19 3.09 23.14
N SER A 160 23.89 3.41 23.25
CA SER A 160 23.42 4.78 23.20
C SER A 160 23.90 5.62 24.42
N GLN A 161 24.01 5.01 25.60
CA GLN A 161 24.55 5.69 26.78
C GLN A 161 26.07 5.91 26.72
N ASN A 162 26.80 5.04 26.03
CA ASN A 162 28.23 5.22 25.85
C ASN A 162 28.55 6.33 24.84
N LEU A 163 27.79 6.41 23.74
CA LEU A 163 27.90 7.50 22.76
C LEU A 163 27.57 8.88 23.36
N ALA A 164 26.60 8.96 24.28
CA ALA A 164 26.24 10.20 24.96
C ALA A 164 27.25 10.65 26.05
N LYS A 165 28.25 9.82 26.35
CA LYS A 165 29.34 10.16 27.32
C LYS A 165 30.64 10.59 26.63
N GLU A 166 30.72 10.44 25.30
CA GLU A 166 31.88 10.83 24.48
C GLU A 166 31.67 12.18 23.78
N GLU A 167 30.49 12.80 23.94
CA GLU A 167 30.19 14.19 23.58
C GLU A 167 30.29 15.11 24.82
#